data_7bd6db582f2ab8a8c57c7e1a163b3d89
#
_entry.id   7bd6db582f2ab8a8c57c7e1a163b3d89
#
_cell.length_a   1.000
_cell.length_b   1.000
_cell.length_c   1.000
_cell.angle_alpha   90.00
_cell.angle_beta   90.00
_cell.angle_gamma   90.00
#
_symmetry.space_group_name_H-M   'P 1'
#
loop_
_entity.id
_entity.type
_entity.pdbx_description
1 polymer ?
#
loop_
_entity_poly.entity_id
_entity_poly.type
_entity_poly.pdbx_seq_one_letter_code
_entity_poly.pdbx_strand_id
1 'polypeptide(L)'
;MRHGDKINNLGRKKAHREALLSNLACELIKHKRIVTTLAKAKALRTYIEPLITKTKKNSSKETIMHQHRVVFSYLNNKEAVKELFTTVAAKVADRPGGYTRVLKLGIRVGDNAEKAMIELVDFNEIYGKGVATAAEPAKKTRRSRSTKKAAETTAAPAAEETTSTEATEATSTEEKSAE
;
A
#
# COMPACT_ATOMS: atom_id res chain seq x y z
N MET A 1 -19.75 1.95 -38.79
CA MET A 1 -18.62 2.00 -37.80
C MET A 1 -18.97 3.10 -36.80
N ARG A 2 -18.86 2.82 -35.48
CA ARG A 2 -19.15 3.82 -34.45
C ARG A 2 -17.85 4.53 -34.08
N HIS A 3 -17.77 5.83 -34.35
CA HIS A 3 -16.63 6.68 -34.06
C HIS A 3 -16.71 7.26 -32.63
N GLY A 4 -15.57 7.53 -31.98
CA GLY A 4 -15.51 8.16 -30.66
C GLY A 4 -15.81 7.24 -29.48
N ASP A 5 -15.63 5.92 -29.62
CA ASP A 5 -15.79 4.98 -28.52
C ASP A 5 -14.62 5.16 -27.51
N LYS A 6 -14.95 5.65 -26.32
CA LYS A 6 -13.97 5.91 -25.24
C LYS A 6 -13.71 4.68 -24.38
N ILE A 7 -14.51 3.61 -24.54
CA ILE A 7 -14.44 2.42 -23.71
C ILE A 7 -13.90 1.25 -24.53
N ASN A 8 -12.89 0.56 -24.01
CA ASN A 8 -12.43 -0.67 -24.64
C ASN A 8 -13.44 -1.81 -24.42
N ASN A 9 -14.01 -2.31 -25.50
CA ASN A 9 -15.01 -3.39 -25.46
C ASN A 9 -14.41 -4.77 -25.20
N LEU A 10 -13.07 -4.92 -25.27
CA LEU A 10 -12.37 -6.19 -25.03
C LEU A 10 -12.89 -7.38 -25.89
N GLY A 11 -13.44 -7.09 -27.07
CA GLY A 11 -14.09 -8.08 -27.94
C GLY A 11 -15.36 -8.71 -27.35
N ARG A 12 -16.06 -8.01 -26.44
CA ARG A 12 -17.22 -8.55 -25.69
C ARG A 12 -18.43 -7.65 -25.76
N LYS A 13 -19.61 -8.25 -25.65
CA LYS A 13 -20.87 -7.53 -25.43
C LYS A 13 -20.91 -6.96 -24.01
N LYS A 14 -21.78 -5.97 -23.75
CA LYS A 14 -21.87 -5.23 -22.48
C LYS A 14 -21.92 -6.13 -21.26
N ALA A 15 -22.89 -7.03 -21.18
CA ALA A 15 -23.08 -7.90 -20.01
C ALA A 15 -21.85 -8.81 -19.75
N HIS A 16 -21.26 -9.38 -20.79
CA HIS A 16 -20.07 -10.23 -20.67
C HIS A 16 -18.83 -9.41 -20.23
N ARG A 17 -18.70 -8.17 -20.68
CA ARG A 17 -17.61 -7.28 -20.24
C ARG A 17 -17.76 -6.88 -18.78
N GLU A 18 -18.96 -6.52 -18.34
CA GLU A 18 -19.26 -6.20 -16.94
C GLU A 18 -18.96 -7.39 -16.02
N ALA A 19 -19.44 -8.57 -16.36
CA ALA A 19 -19.15 -9.79 -15.59
C ALA A 19 -17.65 -10.12 -15.55
N LEU A 20 -16.93 -9.95 -16.67
CA LEU A 20 -15.47 -10.12 -16.71
C LEU A 20 -14.76 -9.17 -15.74
N LEU A 21 -15.12 -7.89 -15.75
CA LEU A 21 -14.47 -6.88 -14.91
C LEU A 21 -14.81 -7.10 -13.43
N SER A 22 -16.05 -7.48 -13.12
CA SER A 22 -16.48 -7.85 -11.77
C SER A 22 -15.67 -9.02 -11.22
N ASN A 23 -15.54 -10.11 -11.98
CA ASN A 23 -14.75 -11.27 -11.57
C ASN A 23 -13.27 -10.94 -11.40
N LEU A 24 -12.67 -10.21 -12.36
CA LEU A 24 -11.27 -9.77 -12.22
C LEU A 24 -11.05 -8.84 -11.02
N ALA A 25 -12.03 -8.01 -10.67
CA ALA A 25 -11.97 -7.15 -9.50
C ALA A 25 -12.01 -7.97 -8.20
N CYS A 26 -12.87 -8.98 -8.12
CA CYS A 26 -12.94 -9.90 -6.99
C CYS A 26 -11.60 -10.63 -6.80
N GLU A 27 -11.02 -11.17 -7.87
CA GLU A 27 -9.73 -11.84 -7.81
C GLU A 27 -8.58 -10.89 -7.43
N LEU A 28 -8.62 -9.63 -7.90
CA LEU A 28 -7.63 -8.64 -7.50
C LEU A 28 -7.74 -8.29 -6.00
N ILE A 29 -8.95 -8.18 -5.46
CA ILE A 29 -9.16 -7.93 -4.03
C ILE A 29 -8.65 -9.11 -3.21
N LYS A 30 -8.93 -10.35 -3.62
CA LYS A 30 -8.53 -11.58 -2.93
C LYS A 30 -7.01 -11.81 -2.98
N HIS A 31 -6.42 -11.75 -4.15
CA HIS A 31 -5.01 -12.06 -4.35
C HIS A 31 -4.07 -10.85 -4.27
N LYS A 32 -4.60 -9.61 -4.21
CA LYS A 32 -3.85 -8.35 -4.19
C LYS A 32 -3.07 -8.03 -5.47
N ARG A 33 -2.76 -9.03 -6.28
CA ARG A 33 -2.10 -8.92 -7.60
C ARG A 33 -2.56 -10.06 -8.50
N ILE A 34 -2.79 -9.75 -9.77
CA ILE A 34 -3.17 -10.73 -10.80
C ILE A 34 -2.43 -10.46 -12.10
N VAL A 35 -2.18 -11.51 -12.87
CA VAL A 35 -1.58 -11.42 -14.20
C VAL A 35 -2.66 -11.59 -15.25
N THR A 36 -2.75 -10.64 -16.20
CA THR A 36 -3.74 -10.65 -17.28
C THR A 36 -3.19 -9.95 -18.52
N THR A 37 -4.01 -9.72 -19.53
CA THR A 37 -3.59 -8.93 -20.69
C THR A 37 -3.62 -7.44 -20.37
N LEU A 38 -2.73 -6.65 -21.00
CA LEU A 38 -2.60 -5.22 -20.75
C LEU A 38 -3.91 -4.46 -20.95
N ALA A 39 -4.68 -4.81 -21.99
CA ALA A 39 -5.97 -4.18 -22.26
C ALA A 39 -6.99 -4.42 -21.12
N LYS A 40 -7.05 -5.65 -20.58
CA LYS A 40 -7.89 -6.00 -19.44
C LYS A 40 -7.44 -5.28 -18.17
N ALA A 41 -6.13 -5.24 -17.90
CA ALA A 41 -5.57 -4.55 -16.73
C ALA A 41 -5.91 -3.04 -16.75
N LYS A 42 -5.76 -2.38 -17.90
CA LYS A 42 -6.13 -0.96 -18.06
C LYS A 42 -7.64 -0.72 -17.84
N ALA A 43 -8.50 -1.59 -18.38
CA ALA A 43 -9.95 -1.48 -18.17
C ALA A 43 -10.34 -1.77 -16.71
N LEU A 44 -9.69 -2.75 -16.08
CA LEU A 44 -9.92 -3.10 -14.68
C LEU A 44 -9.55 -1.96 -13.73
N ARG A 45 -8.47 -1.25 -13.98
CA ARG A 45 -8.07 -0.06 -13.22
C ARG A 45 -9.20 0.96 -13.13
N THR A 46 -9.78 1.33 -14.27
CA THR A 46 -10.88 2.29 -14.33
C THR A 46 -12.14 1.79 -13.61
N TYR A 47 -12.34 0.46 -13.55
CA TYR A 47 -13.49 -0.15 -12.88
C TYR A 47 -13.33 -0.22 -11.36
N ILE A 48 -12.15 -0.61 -10.86
CA ILE A 48 -11.94 -0.90 -9.43
C ILE A 48 -11.60 0.34 -8.59
N GLU A 49 -10.88 1.34 -9.14
CA GLU A 49 -10.48 2.53 -8.38
C GLU A 49 -11.66 3.31 -7.77
N PRO A 50 -12.77 3.54 -8.48
CA PRO A 50 -13.96 4.17 -7.89
C PRO A 50 -14.58 3.34 -6.74
N LEU A 51 -14.52 2.00 -6.81
CA LEU A 51 -15.02 1.12 -5.76
C LEU A 51 -14.17 1.23 -4.50
N ILE A 52 -12.84 1.27 -4.64
CA ILE A 52 -11.92 1.49 -3.52
C ILE A 52 -12.15 2.88 -2.89
N THR A 53 -12.35 3.91 -3.70
CA THR A 53 -12.64 5.26 -3.18
C THR A 53 -13.91 5.30 -2.32
N LYS A 54 -14.92 4.50 -2.66
CA LYS A 54 -16.17 4.41 -1.87
C LYS A 54 -15.95 3.84 -0.47
N THR A 55 -14.93 2.99 -0.26
CA THR A 55 -14.65 2.42 1.06
C THR A 55 -14.10 3.44 2.06
N LYS A 56 -13.59 4.57 1.60
CA LYS A 56 -12.97 5.61 2.44
C LYS A 56 -13.96 6.65 2.98
N LYS A 57 -15.05 6.91 2.27
CA LYS A 57 -16.01 7.98 2.62
C LYS A 57 -17.04 7.49 3.63
N ASN A 58 -16.58 7.08 4.82
CA ASN A 58 -17.42 6.46 5.83
C ASN A 58 -17.52 7.35 7.06
N SER A 59 -18.41 8.33 7.03
CA SER A 59 -18.64 9.24 8.17
C SER A 59 -19.81 8.82 9.07
N SER A 60 -20.78 8.05 8.57
CA SER A 60 -21.91 7.56 9.37
C SER A 60 -22.26 6.10 9.09
N LYS A 61 -22.94 5.42 10.01
CA LYS A 61 -23.37 4.03 9.82
C LYS A 61 -24.26 3.84 8.59
N GLU A 62 -25.13 4.79 8.30
CA GLU A 62 -26.03 4.75 7.15
C GLU A 62 -25.25 4.87 5.83
N THR A 63 -24.27 5.76 5.77
CA THR A 63 -23.40 5.88 4.59
C THR A 63 -22.57 4.63 4.37
N ILE A 64 -22.06 3.99 5.43
CA ILE A 64 -21.34 2.72 5.34
C ILE A 64 -22.24 1.64 4.75
N MET A 65 -23.43 1.45 5.26
CA MET A 65 -24.40 0.45 4.76
C MET A 65 -24.75 0.71 3.29
N HIS A 66 -24.96 1.97 2.94
CA HIS A 66 -25.23 2.35 1.55
C HIS A 66 -24.04 2.01 0.64
N GLN A 67 -22.81 2.35 1.04
CA GLN A 67 -21.61 2.03 0.27
C GLN A 67 -21.42 0.52 0.10
N HIS A 68 -21.66 -0.28 1.13
CA HIS A 68 -21.63 -1.75 1.02
C HIS A 68 -22.63 -2.25 -0.02
N ARG A 69 -23.87 -1.75 -0.03
CA ARG A 69 -24.89 -2.14 -1.02
C ARG A 69 -24.46 -1.75 -2.43
N VAL A 70 -23.94 -0.53 -2.61
CA VAL A 70 -23.46 -0.05 -3.90
C VAL A 70 -22.28 -0.90 -4.40
N VAL A 71 -21.26 -1.15 -3.58
CA VAL A 71 -20.11 -1.97 -3.96
C VAL A 71 -20.55 -3.41 -4.25
N PHE A 72 -21.46 -3.96 -3.45
CA PHE A 72 -22.00 -5.29 -3.68
C PHE A 72 -22.73 -5.42 -5.02
N SER A 73 -23.47 -4.40 -5.46
CA SER A 73 -24.15 -4.42 -6.76
C SER A 73 -23.18 -4.51 -7.95
N TYR A 74 -21.94 -4.03 -7.78
CA TYR A 74 -20.89 -4.14 -8.81
C TYR A 74 -20.12 -5.45 -8.75
N LEU A 75 -19.79 -5.94 -7.55
CA LEU A 75 -18.92 -7.11 -7.37
C LEU A 75 -19.69 -8.45 -7.28
N ASN A 76 -20.92 -8.43 -6.76
CA ASN A 76 -21.77 -9.60 -6.53
C ASN A 76 -21.12 -10.73 -5.72
N ASN A 77 -20.07 -10.43 -4.94
CA ASN A 77 -19.33 -11.37 -4.12
C ASN A 77 -19.19 -10.84 -2.69
N LYS A 78 -19.77 -11.58 -1.71
CA LYS A 78 -19.78 -11.18 -0.29
C LYS A 78 -18.38 -11.16 0.34
N GLU A 79 -17.56 -12.15 0.00
CA GLU A 79 -16.21 -12.29 0.54
C GLU A 79 -15.32 -11.14 0.06
N ALA A 80 -15.32 -10.85 -1.24
CA ALA A 80 -14.57 -9.75 -1.82
C ALA A 80 -14.99 -8.39 -1.24
N VAL A 81 -16.28 -8.16 -1.04
CA VAL A 81 -16.78 -6.94 -0.41
C VAL A 81 -16.32 -6.84 1.04
N LYS A 82 -16.45 -7.91 1.84
CA LYS A 82 -15.96 -7.94 3.21
C LYS A 82 -14.47 -7.60 3.27
N GLU A 83 -13.65 -8.25 2.46
CA GLU A 83 -12.21 -8.04 2.40
C GLU A 83 -11.83 -6.62 1.94
N LEU A 84 -12.58 -6.06 0.99
CA LEU A 84 -12.39 -4.71 0.50
C LEU A 84 -12.59 -3.66 1.63
N PHE A 85 -13.64 -3.79 2.43
CA PHE A 85 -13.94 -2.85 3.52
C PHE A 85 -13.11 -3.07 4.79
N THR A 86 -12.60 -4.27 5.03
CA THR A 86 -11.74 -4.56 6.21
C THR A 86 -10.27 -4.33 5.88
N THR A 87 -9.70 -5.21 5.05
CA THR A 87 -8.25 -5.28 4.83
C THR A 87 -7.76 -4.20 3.88
N VAL A 88 -8.47 -4.00 2.75
CA VAL A 88 -8.01 -3.06 1.72
C VAL A 88 -8.24 -1.62 2.17
N ALA A 89 -9.41 -1.30 2.71
CA ALA A 89 -9.74 0.03 3.18
C ALA A 89 -8.76 0.55 4.23
N ALA A 90 -8.36 -0.30 5.19
CA ALA A 90 -7.41 0.06 6.23
C ALA A 90 -6.03 0.44 5.68
N LYS A 91 -5.50 -0.32 4.70
CA LYS A 91 -4.18 -0.05 4.12
C LYS A 91 -4.16 1.15 3.16
N VAL A 92 -5.28 1.41 2.49
CA VAL A 92 -5.39 2.44 1.45
C VAL A 92 -5.88 3.78 2.01
N ALA A 93 -6.18 3.88 3.31
CA ALA A 93 -6.82 5.03 3.96
C ALA A 93 -6.18 6.39 3.61
N ASP A 94 -4.85 6.49 3.64
CA ASP A 94 -4.11 7.74 3.47
C ASP A 94 -3.86 8.13 2.00
N ARG A 95 -4.05 7.21 1.07
CA ARG A 95 -3.76 7.46 -0.35
C ARG A 95 -4.90 8.21 -1.04
N PRO A 96 -4.70 9.38 -1.65
CA PRO A 96 -5.78 10.18 -2.29
C PRO A 96 -6.35 9.53 -3.56
N GLY A 97 -5.59 8.62 -4.21
CA GLY A 97 -5.99 7.94 -5.46
C GLY A 97 -4.84 7.11 -6.04
N GLY A 98 -5.06 6.46 -7.20
CA GLY A 98 -4.04 5.62 -7.83
C GLY A 98 -3.72 4.38 -6.99
N TYR A 99 -4.73 3.66 -6.55
CA TYR A 99 -4.59 2.49 -5.69
C TYR A 99 -4.00 1.29 -6.39
N THR A 100 -4.04 1.29 -7.72
CA THR A 100 -3.59 0.18 -8.55
C THR A 100 -2.39 0.56 -9.39
N ARG A 101 -1.48 -0.39 -9.60
CA ARG A 101 -0.33 -0.28 -10.50
C ARG A 101 -0.40 -1.38 -11.55
N VAL A 102 -0.11 -1.02 -12.81
CA VAL A 102 -0.04 -1.96 -13.93
C VAL A 102 1.42 -2.05 -14.39
N LEU A 103 1.99 -3.24 -14.31
CA LEU A 103 3.35 -3.56 -14.74
C LEU A 103 3.29 -4.41 -16.01
N LYS A 104 4.01 -4.02 -17.06
CA LYS A 104 4.11 -4.80 -18.30
C LYS A 104 5.06 -5.98 -18.09
N LEU A 105 4.64 -7.18 -18.50
CA LEU A 105 5.40 -8.43 -18.33
C LEU A 105 5.96 -8.98 -19.66
N GLY A 106 5.72 -8.26 -20.76
CA GLY A 106 6.12 -8.73 -22.10
C GLY A 106 4.97 -9.37 -22.87
N ILE A 107 5.30 -10.16 -23.87
CA ILE A 107 4.39 -10.75 -24.85
C ILE A 107 4.11 -12.21 -24.51
N ARG A 108 2.89 -12.67 -24.72
CA ARG A 108 2.51 -14.07 -24.58
C ARG A 108 2.80 -14.82 -25.88
N VAL A 109 3.60 -15.90 -25.78
CA VAL A 109 3.89 -16.77 -26.92
C VAL A 109 2.59 -17.46 -27.36
N GLY A 110 2.33 -17.49 -28.66
CA GLY A 110 1.17 -18.09 -29.28
C GLY A 110 0.21 -17.08 -29.91
N ASP A 111 -0.28 -16.09 -29.16
CA ASP A 111 -1.23 -15.08 -29.66
C ASP A 111 -0.66 -13.65 -29.69
N ASN A 112 0.61 -13.49 -29.38
CA ASN A 112 1.32 -12.21 -29.36
C ASN A 112 0.61 -11.13 -28.46
N ALA A 113 -0.19 -11.55 -27.49
CA ALA A 113 -0.89 -10.63 -26.61
C ALA A 113 0.06 -10.04 -25.55
N GLU A 114 0.04 -8.72 -25.36
CA GLU A 114 0.77 -8.06 -24.26
C GLU A 114 0.20 -8.50 -22.91
N LYS A 115 1.06 -9.06 -22.06
CA LYS A 115 0.75 -9.41 -20.66
C LYS A 115 1.08 -8.26 -19.73
N ALA A 116 0.28 -8.13 -18.69
CA ALA A 116 0.53 -7.19 -17.61
C ALA A 116 0.10 -7.79 -16.27
N MET A 117 0.79 -7.40 -15.23
CA MET A 117 0.37 -7.61 -13.84
C MET A 117 -0.30 -6.34 -13.35
N ILE A 118 -1.46 -6.46 -12.74
CA ILE A 118 -2.09 -5.41 -11.97
C ILE A 118 -2.03 -5.76 -10.50
N GLU A 119 -1.67 -4.80 -9.66
CA GLU A 119 -1.50 -4.98 -8.22
C GLU A 119 -2.08 -3.81 -7.43
N LEU A 120 -2.43 -4.06 -6.18
CA LEU A 120 -2.74 -3.02 -5.20
C LEU A 120 -1.41 -2.50 -4.62
N VAL A 121 -1.13 -1.20 -4.80
CA VAL A 121 0.17 -0.59 -4.49
C VAL A 121 0.56 -0.74 -3.02
N ASP A 122 -0.41 -0.61 -2.11
CA ASP A 122 -0.16 -0.62 -0.67
C ASP A 122 0.07 -2.03 -0.08
N PHE A 123 -0.08 -3.07 -0.91
CA PHE A 123 0.21 -4.47 -0.57
C PHE A 123 1.56 -4.95 -1.14
N ASN A 124 2.26 -4.10 -1.87
CA ASN A 124 3.57 -4.44 -2.41
C ASN A 124 4.67 -3.99 -1.44
N GLU A 125 5.33 -4.94 -0.80
CA GLU A 125 6.39 -4.69 0.17
C GLU A 125 7.70 -4.25 -0.50
N ILE A 126 7.94 -4.66 -1.75
CA ILE A 126 9.20 -4.38 -2.47
C ILE A 126 9.24 -2.93 -2.97
N TYR A 127 8.10 -2.43 -3.49
CA TYR A 127 8.00 -1.10 -4.09
C TYR A 127 7.06 -0.16 -3.32
N GLY A 128 6.63 -0.56 -2.13
CA GLY A 128 5.79 0.24 -1.24
C GLY A 128 6.61 1.25 -0.43
N LYS A 129 5.99 2.30 0.06
CA LYS A 129 6.61 3.30 0.95
C LYS A 129 7.07 2.75 2.31
N GLY A 130 6.88 1.46 2.57
CA GLY A 130 7.20 0.81 3.84
C GLY A 130 8.56 0.11 3.92
N VAL A 131 9.30 0.03 2.83
CA VAL A 131 10.70 -0.37 2.90
C VAL A 131 11.50 0.91 3.21
N ALA A 132 11.69 1.18 4.49
CA ALA A 132 12.82 1.97 4.93
C ALA A 132 14.04 1.24 4.35
N THR A 133 14.57 1.72 3.24
CA THR A 133 15.92 1.37 2.80
C THR A 133 16.79 1.68 4.00
N ALA A 134 17.28 0.62 4.65
CA ALA A 134 18.39 0.76 5.57
C ALA A 134 19.41 1.60 4.81
N ALA A 135 19.65 2.82 5.27
CA ALA A 135 20.60 3.71 4.66
C ALA A 135 21.93 2.98 4.68
N GLU A 136 22.39 2.53 3.51
CA GLU A 136 23.77 2.10 3.36
C GLU A 136 24.64 3.25 3.87
N PRO A 137 25.59 2.96 4.77
CA PRO A 137 26.47 4.01 5.25
C PRO A 137 27.21 4.59 4.05
N ALA A 138 26.96 5.86 3.79
CA ALA A 138 27.58 6.59 2.70
C ALA A 138 29.10 6.35 2.76
N LYS A 139 29.63 5.65 1.76
CA LYS A 139 31.07 5.52 1.53
C LYS A 139 31.63 6.93 1.43
N LYS A 140 32.32 7.38 2.48
CA LYS A 140 33.08 8.61 2.46
C LYS A 140 34.06 8.56 1.30
N THR A 141 33.74 9.24 0.23
CA THR A 141 34.67 9.46 -0.87
C THR A 141 35.80 10.29 -0.37
N ARG A 142 36.95 9.64 -0.33
CA ARG A 142 38.26 10.19 -0.01
C ARG A 142 38.69 11.13 -1.15
N ARG A 143 38.26 12.40 -1.11
CA ARG A 143 38.86 13.42 -1.97
C ARG A 143 38.65 14.81 -1.40
N SER A 144 39.54 15.21 -0.50
CA SER A 144 40.04 16.57 -0.46
C SER A 144 41.40 16.57 0.24
N ARG A 145 42.38 16.85 -0.51
CA ARG A 145 43.79 17.01 -0.11
C ARG A 145 44.04 18.49 0.01
N SER A 146 44.81 18.84 1.12
CA SER A 146 45.57 20.11 1.29
C SER A 146 44.73 21.35 1.61
N THR A 147 45.05 22.05 2.67
CA THR A 147 46.28 22.75 3.07
C THR A 147 46.20 23.14 4.55
N LYS A 148 47.17 22.78 5.30
CA LYS A 148 48.22 23.48 6.08
C LYS A 148 47.85 24.85 6.65
N LYS A 149 47.79 25.02 7.98
CA LYS A 149 48.78 25.79 8.76
C LYS A 149 48.40 25.91 10.25
N ALA A 150 49.35 25.65 11.05
CA ALA A 150 49.75 25.74 12.41
C ALA A 150 49.22 26.91 13.23
N ALA A 151 49.02 26.66 14.49
CA ALA A 151 49.59 27.25 15.71
C ALA A 151 48.75 26.80 16.89
N GLU A 152 49.25 25.96 17.76
CA GLU A 152 49.96 26.23 19.01
C GLU A 152 49.00 26.85 20.05
N THR A 153 48.76 26.30 21.13
CA THR A 153 49.40 26.12 22.39
C THR A 153 48.38 25.97 23.55
N THR A 154 48.65 25.01 24.38
CA THR A 154 48.58 24.93 25.84
C THR A 154 47.24 24.68 26.54
N ALA A 155 47.38 23.64 27.28
CA ALA A 155 47.15 23.37 28.69
C ALA A 155 45.85 22.65 29.09
N ALA A 156 46.01 21.45 29.48
CA ALA A 156 45.27 20.75 30.52
C ALA A 156 45.68 21.30 31.91
N PRO A 157 45.21 20.90 33.08
CA PRO A 157 44.46 19.71 33.40
C PRO A 157 43.44 19.84 34.58
N ALA A 158 43.03 18.64 35.05
CA ALA A 158 42.55 18.23 36.38
C ALA A 158 41.07 18.44 36.66
N ALA A 159 40.37 17.41 36.96
CA ALA A 159 40.33 16.47 38.03
C ALA A 159 39.08 16.63 38.91
N GLU A 160 38.60 15.54 39.26
CA GLU A 160 38.00 14.97 40.48
C GLU A 160 36.47 15.05 40.54
N GLU A 161 35.90 13.89 40.57
CA GLU A 161 35.47 13.02 41.72
C GLU A 161 34.28 13.68 42.45
N THR A 162 33.21 13.03 42.72
CA THR A 162 32.96 11.85 43.54
C THR A 162 31.43 11.62 43.64
N THR A 163 31.07 10.38 43.62
CA THR A 163 30.36 9.54 44.61
C THR A 163 28.86 9.75 44.80
N SER A 164 28.17 8.66 44.54
CA SER A 164 27.42 7.80 45.49
C SER A 164 26.10 8.41 46.00
N THR A 165 25.05 7.72 46.13
CA THR A 165 24.62 6.47 46.72
C THR A 165 23.12 6.37 46.64
N GLU A 166 22.64 5.20 46.38
CA GLU A 166 21.81 4.29 47.22
C GLU A 166 20.36 4.73 47.42
N ALA A 167 19.48 3.93 46.92
CA ALA A 167 18.79 2.78 47.52
C ALA A 167 17.50 3.10 48.28
N THR A 168 16.56 2.33 48.07
CA THR A 168 15.70 1.45 48.90
C THR A 168 14.25 1.57 48.42
N GLU A 169 13.75 0.46 47.97
CA GLU A 169 12.87 -0.54 48.64
C GLU A 169 11.55 0.10 49.18
N ALA A 170 10.47 -0.46 49.03
CA ALA A 170 9.88 -1.74 49.09
C ALA A 170 8.35 -1.64 49.26
N THR A 171 7.71 -2.66 48.86
CA THR A 171 6.66 -3.45 49.51
C THR A 171 5.19 -2.99 49.39
N SER A 172 4.50 -3.85 48.71
CA SER A 172 3.43 -4.75 49.19
C SER A 172 2.10 -4.06 49.62
N THR A 173 0.99 -4.55 49.31
CA THR A 173 0.24 -5.78 49.54
C THR A 173 -1.22 -5.51 49.15
N GLU A 174 -1.81 -6.48 48.49
CA GLU A 174 -3.03 -7.22 48.85
C GLU A 174 -4.21 -6.37 49.36
N GLU A 175 -5.37 -6.60 49.08
CA GLU A 175 -6.27 -7.73 48.87
C GLU A 175 -7.69 -7.25 48.60
N LYS A 176 -8.42 -8.03 47.84
CA LYS A 176 -9.69 -8.69 48.16
C LYS A 176 -11.01 -7.99 47.94
N SER A 177 -11.73 -8.69 47.13
CA SER A 177 -13.08 -9.26 47.24
C SER A 177 -14.31 -8.36 47.13
N ALA A 178 -15.11 -8.77 46.23
CA ALA A 178 -16.48 -9.27 46.31
C ALA A 178 -17.58 -8.21 46.61
N GLU A 179 -18.42 -7.98 45.63
CA GLU A 179 -19.82 -8.40 45.63
C GLU A 179 -20.34 -8.30 44.20
#